data_89e3a0359e1bc56103fb478656e8fd6e
#
_entry.id   89e3a0359e1bc56103fb478656e8fd6e
#
_cell.length_a   1.000
_cell.length_b   1.000
_cell.length_c   1.000
_cell.angle_alpha   90.00
_cell.angle_beta   90.00
_cell.angle_gamma   90.00
#
_symmetry.space_group_name_H-M   'P 1'
#
loop_
_entity.id
_entity.type
_entity.pdbx_description
1 polymer ?
#
loop_
_entity_poly.entity_id
_entity_poly.type
_entity_poly.pdbx_seq_one_letter_code
_entity_poly.pdbx_strand_id
1 'polypeptide(L)'
;YKNNYISRKPYVKLKLNGIKTQSKKKTITLEEFNMLIDRYKHPRRDKILESDNYIVALYIGLYTGIRISECLGLKREDVDLQKNIISINKQIQRVGTEIKETTLKSDASYRSLPISNELHDILEKHFKKYPESEYVVFDKDMNYMKSEKLRKSLARSCEKLGITFNYHMLRHMFITQLYNKGVDIKVAQSLAGHSSYQTTADIYTELDQEKTVN
;
A
#
# COMPACT_ATOMS: atom_id res chain seq x y z
N TYR A 1 -32.58 -15.69 54.08
CA TYR A 1 -32.56 -14.43 53.32
C TYR A 1 -32.20 -14.79 51.87
N LYS A 2 -33.24 -14.84 51.02
CA LYS A 2 -33.04 -15.04 49.56
C LYS A 2 -33.00 -13.66 48.92
N ASN A 3 -31.85 -13.21 48.50
CA ASN A 3 -31.72 -12.01 47.71
C ASN A 3 -31.89 -12.34 46.20
N ASN A 4 -33.10 -12.08 45.70
CA ASN A 4 -33.40 -12.11 44.24
C ASN A 4 -32.79 -10.90 43.56
N TYR A 5 -31.52 -10.97 43.15
CA TYR A 5 -30.85 -9.89 42.43
C TYR A 5 -30.81 -10.06 40.91
N ILE A 6 -31.36 -11.13 40.33
CA ILE A 6 -31.42 -11.27 38.87
C ILE A 6 -32.81 -11.80 38.48
N SER A 7 -33.69 -10.90 38.07
CA SER A 7 -35.05 -11.22 37.60
C SER A 7 -35.12 -11.59 36.10
N ARG A 8 -34.03 -11.56 35.38
CA ARG A 8 -33.95 -12.02 34.00
C ARG A 8 -32.62 -12.74 33.75
N LYS A 9 -32.71 -13.95 33.19
CA LYS A 9 -31.51 -14.66 32.72
C LYS A 9 -30.79 -13.81 31.68
N PRO A 10 -29.51 -13.40 31.85
CA PRO A 10 -28.78 -12.62 30.88
C PRO A 10 -28.21 -13.52 29.76
N TYR A 11 -29.05 -14.42 29.25
CA TYR A 11 -28.68 -15.14 28.03
C TYR A 11 -29.12 -14.29 26.82
N VAL A 12 -28.33 -13.28 26.50
CA VAL A 12 -28.28 -12.83 25.14
C VAL A 12 -27.83 -14.05 24.33
N LYS A 13 -28.68 -14.57 23.45
CA LYS A 13 -28.22 -15.50 22.41
C LYS A 13 -27.20 -14.72 21.57
N LEU A 14 -25.92 -14.82 21.96
CA LEU A 14 -24.82 -14.46 21.08
C LEU A 14 -25.02 -15.34 19.84
N LYS A 15 -25.57 -14.77 18.75
CA LYS A 15 -25.33 -15.30 17.43
C LYS A 15 -23.83 -15.17 17.25
N LEU A 16 -23.11 -16.26 17.48
CA LEU A 16 -21.78 -16.45 16.94
C LEU A 16 -21.97 -16.46 15.41
N ASN A 17 -22.03 -15.27 14.82
CA ASN A 17 -21.79 -15.15 13.40
C ASN A 17 -20.46 -15.83 13.22
N GLY A 18 -20.44 -16.90 12.37
CA GLY A 18 -19.36 -17.85 12.28
C GLY A 18 -18.03 -17.11 12.34
N ILE A 19 -17.13 -17.58 13.18
CA ILE A 19 -15.76 -17.11 13.25
C ILE A 19 -15.29 -17.09 11.81
N LYS A 20 -15.24 -15.90 11.21
CA LYS A 20 -14.52 -15.73 9.96
C LYS A 20 -13.12 -16.15 10.32
N THR A 21 -12.75 -17.36 9.95
CA THR A 21 -11.35 -17.76 9.93
C THR A 21 -10.66 -16.65 9.14
N GLN A 22 -9.92 -15.79 9.84
CA GLN A 22 -9.11 -14.78 9.19
C GLN A 22 -8.17 -15.59 8.30
N SER A 23 -8.43 -15.56 7.00
CA SER A 23 -7.47 -16.06 6.04
C SER A 23 -6.19 -15.30 6.36
N LYS A 24 -5.13 -16.01 6.77
CA LYS A 24 -3.82 -15.41 7.04
C LYS A 24 -3.54 -14.49 5.87
N LYS A 25 -3.45 -13.18 6.13
CA LYS A 25 -3.18 -12.18 5.10
C LYS A 25 -1.82 -12.53 4.53
N LYS A 26 -1.80 -13.16 3.37
CA LYS A 26 -0.55 -13.60 2.75
C LYS A 26 0.21 -12.34 2.35
N THR A 27 1.36 -12.10 2.97
CA THR A 27 2.31 -11.09 2.51
C THR A 27 3.11 -11.66 1.35
N ILE A 28 3.48 -10.80 0.39
CA ILE A 28 4.43 -11.19 -0.65
C ILE A 28 5.84 -11.27 -0.03
N THR A 29 6.64 -12.25 -0.43
CA THR A 29 8.06 -12.31 -0.04
C THR A 29 8.89 -11.34 -0.88
N LEU A 30 10.11 -11.02 -0.43
CA LEU A 30 11.04 -10.18 -1.20
C LEU A 30 11.45 -10.85 -2.52
N GLU A 31 11.57 -12.17 -2.53
CA GLU A 31 11.87 -12.95 -3.74
C GLU A 31 10.72 -12.85 -4.75
N GLU A 32 9.48 -13.08 -4.31
CA GLU A 32 8.29 -12.93 -5.16
C GLU A 32 8.16 -11.49 -5.71
N PHE A 33 8.47 -10.49 -4.87
CA PHE A 33 8.50 -9.09 -5.31
C PHE A 33 9.57 -8.86 -6.39
N ASN A 34 10.77 -9.38 -6.19
CA ASN A 34 11.86 -9.26 -7.16
C ASN A 34 11.55 -9.99 -8.48
N MET A 35 10.90 -11.15 -8.44
CA MET A 35 10.40 -11.84 -9.63
C MET A 35 9.41 -10.96 -10.42
N LEU A 36 8.52 -10.26 -9.70
CA LEU A 36 7.56 -9.35 -10.31
C LEU A 36 8.24 -8.12 -10.94
N ILE A 37 9.22 -7.53 -10.26
CA ILE A 37 10.04 -6.43 -10.80
C ILE A 37 10.82 -6.88 -12.02
N ASP A 38 11.48 -8.03 -11.97
CA ASP A 38 12.28 -8.55 -13.08
C ASP A 38 11.43 -8.77 -14.33
N ARG A 39 10.23 -9.31 -14.15
CA ARG A 39 9.28 -9.44 -15.25
C ARG A 39 8.95 -8.09 -15.92
N TYR A 40 8.86 -7.00 -15.17
CA TYR A 40 8.63 -5.67 -15.74
C TYR A 40 9.90 -5.01 -16.31
N LYS A 41 11.10 -5.40 -15.89
CA LYS A 41 12.36 -4.93 -16.49
C LYS A 41 12.58 -5.43 -17.92
N HIS A 42 11.90 -6.50 -18.34
CA HIS A 42 12.02 -7.09 -19.67
C HIS A 42 10.70 -6.99 -20.46
N PRO A 43 10.18 -5.75 -20.69
CA PRO A 43 8.95 -5.56 -21.45
C PRO A 43 9.18 -5.75 -22.94
N ARG A 44 8.09 -5.98 -23.70
CA ARG A 44 8.12 -5.76 -25.14
C ARG A 44 8.35 -4.27 -25.42
N ARG A 45 8.94 -3.95 -26.58
CA ARG A 45 9.33 -2.58 -26.95
C ARG A 45 8.18 -1.57 -26.87
N ASP A 46 6.96 -1.97 -27.22
CA ASP A 46 5.73 -1.16 -27.16
C ASP A 46 5.18 -0.99 -25.75
N LYS A 47 5.79 -1.60 -24.74
CA LYS A 47 5.34 -1.62 -23.33
C LYS A 47 6.34 -1.03 -22.33
N ILE A 48 7.42 -0.41 -22.82
CA ILE A 48 8.48 0.15 -21.94
C ILE A 48 7.90 1.18 -20.98
N LEU A 49 7.17 2.18 -21.48
CA LEU A 49 6.58 3.24 -20.66
C LEU A 49 5.66 2.70 -19.57
N GLU A 50 4.77 1.76 -19.91
CA GLU A 50 3.86 1.17 -18.92
C GLU A 50 4.62 0.36 -17.88
N SER A 51 5.63 -0.40 -18.28
CA SER A 51 6.47 -1.19 -17.38
C SER A 51 7.28 -0.33 -16.42
N ASP A 52 7.88 0.75 -16.88
CA ASP A 52 8.59 1.69 -16.01
C ASP A 52 7.67 2.28 -14.96
N ASN A 53 6.46 2.68 -15.36
CA ASN A 53 5.46 3.20 -14.43
C ASN A 53 4.97 2.14 -13.42
N TYR A 54 4.86 0.87 -13.83
CA TYR A 54 4.52 -0.23 -12.91
C TYR A 54 5.64 -0.48 -11.89
N ILE A 55 6.91 -0.46 -12.35
CA ILE A 55 8.09 -0.60 -11.48
C ILE A 55 8.11 0.51 -10.44
N VAL A 56 7.97 1.77 -10.87
CA VAL A 56 7.97 2.92 -9.94
C VAL A 56 6.82 2.84 -8.94
N ALA A 57 5.60 2.51 -9.39
CA ALA A 57 4.46 2.34 -8.50
C ALA A 57 4.69 1.24 -7.45
N LEU A 58 5.30 0.12 -7.83
CA LEU A 58 5.62 -0.99 -6.93
C LEU A 58 6.67 -0.59 -5.88
N TYR A 59 7.73 0.09 -6.29
CA TYR A 59 8.76 0.56 -5.34
C TYR A 59 8.23 1.65 -4.40
N ILE A 60 7.42 2.59 -4.90
CA ILE A 60 6.74 3.56 -4.02
C ILE A 60 5.91 2.81 -2.97
N GLY A 61 5.09 1.83 -3.39
CA GLY A 61 4.31 1.02 -2.46
C GLY A 61 5.15 0.28 -1.42
N LEU A 62 6.29 -0.31 -1.84
CA LEU A 62 7.19 -1.06 -0.96
C LEU A 62 7.87 -0.18 0.09
N TYR A 63 8.38 0.99 -0.31
CA TYR A 63 9.17 1.86 0.57
C TYR A 63 8.35 2.84 1.38
N THR A 64 7.09 3.07 1.03
CA THR A 64 6.24 4.08 1.70
C THR A 64 4.94 3.52 2.26
N GLY A 65 4.52 2.33 1.83
CA GLY A 65 3.27 1.73 2.25
C GLY A 65 2.02 2.49 1.85
N ILE A 66 2.08 3.45 0.92
CA ILE A 66 0.91 4.24 0.51
C ILE A 66 -0.13 3.40 -0.24
N ARG A 67 -1.38 3.84 -0.22
CA ARG A 67 -2.46 3.16 -0.95
C ARG A 67 -2.28 3.35 -2.45
N ILE A 68 -2.76 2.38 -3.25
CA ILE A 68 -2.70 2.49 -4.72
C ILE A 68 -3.33 3.78 -5.24
N SER A 69 -4.44 4.23 -4.66
CA SER A 69 -5.10 5.48 -5.06
C SER A 69 -4.27 6.73 -4.75
N GLU A 70 -3.55 6.74 -3.63
CA GLU A 70 -2.60 7.77 -3.24
C GLU A 70 -1.39 7.77 -4.19
N CYS A 71 -0.81 6.58 -4.46
CA CYS A 71 0.31 6.43 -5.39
C CYS A 71 -0.01 6.95 -6.80
N LEU A 72 -1.20 6.64 -7.31
CA LEU A 72 -1.62 7.08 -8.64
C LEU A 72 -2.01 8.57 -8.70
N GLY A 73 -2.28 9.20 -7.56
CA GLY A 73 -2.52 10.64 -7.43
C GLY A 73 -1.26 11.45 -7.17
N LEU A 74 -0.12 10.79 -6.96
CA LEU A 74 1.13 11.48 -6.64
C LEU A 74 1.64 12.25 -7.86
N LYS A 75 1.83 13.55 -7.67
CA LYS A 75 2.43 14.43 -8.69
C LYS A 75 3.91 14.63 -8.41
N ARG A 76 4.63 15.09 -9.42
CA ARG A 76 6.05 15.41 -9.31
C ARG A 76 6.32 16.48 -8.24
N GLU A 77 5.44 17.48 -8.13
CA GLU A 77 5.50 18.55 -7.12
C GLU A 77 5.37 18.05 -5.67
N ASP A 78 4.76 16.86 -5.48
CA ASP A 78 4.61 16.24 -4.17
C ASP A 78 5.89 15.51 -3.71
N VAL A 79 6.91 15.42 -4.57
CA VAL A 79 8.18 14.71 -4.34
C VAL A 79 9.35 15.69 -4.30
N ASP A 80 9.84 15.97 -3.11
CA ASP A 80 11.04 16.79 -2.88
C ASP A 80 12.26 15.87 -2.72
N LEU A 81 12.99 15.66 -3.82
CA LEU A 81 14.20 14.82 -3.80
C LEU A 81 15.37 15.49 -3.06
N GLN A 82 15.38 16.82 -2.91
CA GLN A 82 16.45 17.50 -2.15
C GLN A 82 16.28 17.29 -0.65
N LYS A 83 15.02 17.33 -0.16
CA LYS A 83 14.69 17.06 1.23
C LYS A 83 14.42 15.59 1.54
N ASN A 84 14.37 14.73 0.52
CA ASN A 84 14.00 13.33 0.63
C ASN A 84 12.60 13.14 1.29
N ILE A 85 11.60 13.85 0.77
CA ILE A 85 10.23 13.82 1.31
C ILE A 85 9.21 13.61 0.17
N ILE A 86 8.21 12.77 0.43
CA ILE A 86 6.99 12.63 -0.37
C ILE A 86 5.82 13.15 0.45
N SER A 87 5.02 14.06 -0.10
CA SER A 87 3.80 14.61 0.51
C SER A 87 2.57 13.91 -0.04
N ILE A 88 1.80 13.26 0.82
CA ILE A 88 0.55 12.59 0.45
C ILE A 88 -0.61 13.52 0.79
N ASN A 89 -1.25 14.10 -0.22
CA ASN A 89 -2.27 15.15 -0.10
C ASN A 89 -3.48 14.95 -1.01
N LYS A 90 -3.43 13.98 -1.93
CA LYS A 90 -4.48 13.68 -2.91
C LYS A 90 -4.53 12.18 -3.26
N GLN A 91 -5.55 11.79 -3.97
CA GLN A 91 -5.72 10.42 -4.47
C GLN A 91 -6.52 10.39 -5.77
N ILE A 92 -6.36 9.36 -6.58
CA ILE A 92 -7.21 9.08 -7.74
C ILE A 92 -8.24 8.02 -7.34
N GLN A 93 -9.53 8.36 -7.46
CA GLN A 93 -10.61 7.43 -7.15
C GLN A 93 -11.81 7.61 -8.07
N ARG A 94 -12.70 6.60 -8.08
CA ARG A 94 -13.98 6.68 -8.76
C ARG A 94 -14.97 7.50 -7.93
N VAL A 95 -15.58 8.49 -8.55
CA VAL A 95 -16.69 9.30 -8.00
C VAL A 95 -17.84 9.23 -8.99
N GLY A 96 -18.89 8.49 -8.63
CA GLY A 96 -19.97 8.15 -9.58
C GLY A 96 -19.43 7.32 -10.75
N THR A 97 -19.59 7.78 -11.97
CA THR A 97 -19.10 7.14 -13.19
C THR A 97 -17.68 7.54 -13.57
N GLU A 98 -17.16 8.62 -13.00
CA GLU A 98 -15.87 9.22 -13.35
C GLU A 98 -14.74 8.75 -12.43
N ILE A 99 -13.53 8.69 -12.98
CA ILE A 99 -12.30 8.53 -12.21
C ILE A 99 -11.61 9.89 -12.23
N LYS A 100 -11.31 10.42 -11.05
CA LYS A 100 -10.72 11.75 -10.91
C LYS A 100 -9.85 11.90 -9.66
N GLU A 101 -9.05 12.95 -9.65
CA GLU A 101 -8.31 13.40 -8.47
C GLU A 101 -9.30 13.91 -7.42
N THR A 102 -9.07 13.53 -6.17
CA THR A 102 -9.86 13.93 -5.01
C THR A 102 -8.98 14.14 -3.80
N THR A 103 -9.52 14.82 -2.80
CA THR A 103 -8.92 14.92 -1.48
C THR A 103 -8.86 13.56 -0.79
N LEU A 104 -8.07 13.46 0.25
CA LEU A 104 -7.98 12.25 1.08
C LEU A 104 -9.22 12.09 1.97
N LYS A 105 -9.50 10.87 2.39
CA LYS A 105 -10.72 10.53 3.14
C LYS A 105 -10.72 11.01 4.59
N SER A 106 -9.56 11.27 5.17
CA SER A 106 -9.40 11.68 6.58
C SER A 106 -8.13 12.49 6.76
N ASP A 107 -8.07 13.33 7.79
CA ASP A 107 -6.90 14.13 8.15
C ASP A 107 -5.67 13.25 8.41
N ALA A 108 -5.83 12.09 9.04
CA ALA A 108 -4.75 11.13 9.26
C ALA A 108 -4.13 10.58 7.97
N SER A 109 -4.77 10.77 6.82
CA SER A 109 -4.22 10.37 5.53
C SER A 109 -3.25 11.40 4.94
N TYR A 110 -3.37 12.69 5.35
CA TYR A 110 -2.43 13.74 4.97
C TYR A 110 -1.14 13.57 5.77
N ARG A 111 -0.05 13.32 5.08
CA ARG A 111 1.22 13.04 5.73
C ARG A 111 2.40 13.25 4.79
N SER A 112 3.56 13.52 5.38
CA SER A 112 4.84 13.50 4.68
C SER A 112 5.62 12.25 5.05
N LEU A 113 6.23 11.61 4.06
CA LEU A 113 6.96 10.37 4.20
C LEU A 113 8.41 10.57 3.80
N PRO A 114 9.39 10.04 4.54
CA PRO A 114 10.78 10.08 4.12
C PRO A 114 11.00 9.17 2.90
N ILE A 115 11.88 9.59 2.02
CA ILE A 115 12.36 8.81 0.87
C ILE A 115 13.65 8.12 1.27
N SER A 116 13.73 6.78 1.14
CA SER A 116 15.00 6.06 1.28
C SER A 116 15.93 6.34 0.10
N ASN A 117 17.24 6.10 0.28
CA ASN A 117 18.22 6.30 -0.80
C ASN A 117 17.87 5.49 -2.06
N GLU A 118 17.39 4.25 -1.87
CA GLU A 118 17.00 3.37 -2.97
C GLU A 118 15.79 3.92 -3.74
N LEU A 119 14.77 4.42 -3.02
CA LEU A 119 13.61 5.03 -3.66
C LEU A 119 13.98 6.36 -4.32
N HIS A 120 14.87 7.15 -3.72
CA HIS A 120 15.40 8.38 -4.31
C HIS A 120 16.01 8.11 -5.69
N ASP A 121 16.93 7.15 -5.79
CA ASP A 121 17.60 6.82 -7.04
C ASP A 121 16.62 6.36 -8.14
N ILE A 122 15.61 5.60 -7.75
CA ILE A 122 14.55 5.14 -8.66
C ILE A 122 13.74 6.33 -9.19
N LEU A 123 13.31 7.22 -8.29
CA LEU A 123 12.52 8.39 -8.65
C LEU A 123 13.33 9.39 -9.49
N GLU A 124 14.59 9.63 -9.14
CA GLU A 124 15.48 10.50 -9.90
C GLU A 124 15.66 10.02 -11.34
N LYS A 125 15.97 8.73 -11.52
CA LYS A 125 16.08 8.09 -12.85
C LYS A 125 14.79 8.20 -13.63
N HIS A 126 13.65 7.96 -12.98
CA HIS A 126 12.34 8.06 -13.60
C HIS A 126 12.02 9.49 -14.05
N PHE A 127 12.29 10.47 -13.20
CA PHE A 127 12.08 11.88 -13.51
C PHE A 127 13.00 12.40 -14.62
N LYS A 128 14.24 11.93 -14.69
CA LYS A 128 15.16 12.24 -15.80
C LYS A 128 14.69 11.62 -17.12
N LYS A 129 14.11 10.42 -17.07
CA LYS A 129 13.62 9.72 -18.27
C LYS A 129 12.33 10.32 -18.83
N TYR A 130 11.46 10.87 -17.96
CA TYR A 130 10.14 11.41 -18.31
C TYR A 130 9.96 12.82 -17.75
N PRO A 131 10.70 13.83 -18.22
CA PRO A 131 10.70 15.17 -17.65
C PRO A 131 9.34 15.89 -17.75
N GLU A 132 8.55 15.58 -18.79
CA GLU A 132 7.28 16.25 -19.10
C GLU A 132 6.08 15.72 -18.29
N SER A 133 6.22 14.62 -17.55
CA SER A 133 5.08 14.07 -16.82
C SER A 133 4.77 14.87 -15.56
N GLU A 134 3.51 15.25 -15.38
CA GLU A 134 3.02 15.87 -14.16
C GLU A 134 2.88 14.85 -13.03
N TYR A 135 2.34 13.66 -13.35
CA TYR A 135 2.18 12.57 -12.40
C TYR A 135 3.43 11.70 -12.29
N VAL A 136 3.70 11.17 -11.10
CA VAL A 136 4.80 10.21 -10.89
C VAL A 136 4.51 8.88 -11.58
N VAL A 137 3.24 8.45 -11.56
CA VAL A 137 2.76 7.24 -12.24
C VAL A 137 1.67 7.64 -13.24
N PHE A 138 1.98 7.53 -14.51
CA PHE A 138 1.16 8.08 -15.58
C PHE A 138 0.90 7.08 -16.71
N ASP A 139 -0.06 7.37 -17.55
CA ASP A 139 -0.40 6.57 -18.72
C ASP A 139 0.29 7.09 -19.99
N LYS A 140 -0.06 6.53 -21.15
CA LYS A 140 0.51 6.91 -22.47
C LYS A 140 0.23 8.37 -22.88
N ASP A 141 -0.79 8.97 -22.29
CA ASP A 141 -1.22 10.35 -22.56
C ASP A 141 -0.67 11.33 -21.52
N MET A 142 0.35 10.91 -20.73
CA MET A 142 0.99 11.65 -19.62
C MET A 142 0.02 12.07 -18.50
N ASN A 143 -1.16 11.44 -18.44
CA ASN A 143 -2.15 11.67 -17.40
C ASN A 143 -2.04 10.59 -16.29
N TYR A 144 -2.72 10.78 -15.16
CA TYR A 144 -2.72 9.76 -14.10
C TYR A 144 -3.13 8.38 -14.62
N MET A 145 -2.46 7.36 -14.15
CA MET A 145 -2.79 5.98 -14.52
C MET A 145 -4.07 5.51 -13.79
N LYS A 146 -4.98 4.86 -14.51
CA LYS A 146 -6.16 4.24 -13.91
C LYS A 146 -5.77 2.98 -13.13
N SER A 147 -6.29 2.83 -11.90
CA SER A 147 -5.95 1.70 -11.02
C SER A 147 -6.27 0.34 -11.63
N GLU A 148 -7.32 0.25 -12.45
CA GLU A 148 -7.70 -0.97 -13.16
C GLU A 148 -6.61 -1.44 -14.14
N LYS A 149 -5.89 -0.50 -14.79
CA LYS A 149 -4.81 -0.83 -15.72
C LYS A 149 -3.66 -1.50 -14.97
N LEU A 150 -3.21 -0.90 -13.86
CA LEU A 150 -2.16 -1.48 -13.00
C LEU A 150 -2.60 -2.84 -12.43
N ARG A 151 -3.81 -2.93 -11.86
CA ARG A 151 -4.32 -4.18 -11.29
C ARG A 151 -4.41 -5.32 -12.30
N LYS A 152 -4.89 -5.04 -13.52
CA LYS A 152 -4.95 -6.04 -14.59
C LYS A 152 -3.56 -6.50 -15.02
N SER A 153 -2.59 -5.60 -15.10
CA SER A 153 -1.20 -5.95 -15.42
C SER A 153 -0.59 -6.84 -14.32
N LEU A 154 -0.77 -6.44 -13.05
CA LEU A 154 -0.31 -7.21 -11.90
C LEU A 154 -0.93 -8.63 -11.87
N ALA A 155 -2.25 -8.75 -12.04
CA ALA A 155 -2.93 -10.03 -12.05
C ALA A 155 -2.37 -10.99 -13.12
N ARG A 156 -2.19 -10.50 -14.37
CA ARG A 156 -1.59 -11.29 -15.45
C ARG A 156 -0.13 -11.69 -15.18
N SER A 157 0.64 -10.81 -14.53
CA SER A 157 2.02 -11.08 -14.18
C SER A 157 2.11 -12.14 -13.07
N CYS A 158 1.27 -12.01 -12.06
CA CYS A 158 1.18 -12.96 -10.95
C CYS A 158 0.76 -14.35 -11.42
N GLU A 159 -0.24 -14.43 -12.30
CA GLU A 159 -0.67 -15.69 -12.91
C GLU A 159 0.48 -16.41 -13.62
N LYS A 160 1.28 -15.68 -14.42
CA LYS A 160 2.43 -16.23 -15.12
C LYS A 160 3.59 -16.64 -14.21
N LEU A 161 3.72 -16.01 -13.07
CA LEU A 161 4.78 -16.30 -12.10
C LEU A 161 4.34 -17.32 -11.03
N GLY A 162 3.06 -17.72 -11.02
CA GLY A 162 2.52 -18.61 -10.00
C GLY A 162 2.47 -18.01 -8.60
N ILE A 163 2.46 -16.66 -8.48
CA ILE A 163 2.44 -15.94 -7.22
C ILE A 163 1.08 -15.29 -6.93
N THR A 164 0.78 -15.08 -5.66
CA THR A 164 -0.40 -14.35 -5.23
C THR A 164 0.01 -12.96 -4.72
N PHE A 165 -0.45 -11.91 -5.39
CA PHE A 165 -0.11 -10.55 -5.02
C PHE A 165 -1.25 -9.56 -5.30
N ASN A 166 -1.38 -8.59 -4.42
CA ASN A 166 -2.12 -7.36 -4.66
C ASN A 166 -1.33 -6.18 -4.06
N TYR A 167 -1.57 -4.98 -4.58
CA TYR A 167 -0.80 -3.80 -4.19
C TYR A 167 -0.83 -3.50 -2.68
N HIS A 168 -1.91 -3.86 -1.99
CA HIS A 168 -2.05 -3.64 -0.55
C HIS A 168 -1.06 -4.48 0.29
N MET A 169 -0.57 -5.59 -0.26
CA MET A 169 0.46 -6.39 0.40
C MET A 169 1.77 -5.62 0.60
N LEU A 170 2.10 -4.65 -0.27
CA LEU A 170 3.27 -3.77 -0.10
C LEU A 170 3.16 -2.93 1.18
N ARG A 171 1.96 -2.48 1.52
CA ARG A 171 1.71 -1.76 2.75
C ARG A 171 1.93 -2.65 3.99
N HIS A 172 1.52 -3.93 3.92
CA HIS A 172 1.85 -4.89 4.97
C HIS A 172 3.36 -5.10 5.09
N MET A 173 4.07 -5.27 3.97
CA MET A 173 5.53 -5.37 3.98
C MET A 173 6.20 -4.14 4.59
N PHE A 174 5.74 -2.94 4.24
CA PHE A 174 6.24 -1.69 4.81
C PHE A 174 6.08 -1.67 6.33
N ILE A 175 4.89 -2.00 6.85
CA ILE A 175 4.63 -2.04 8.30
C ILE A 175 5.47 -3.12 8.97
N THR A 176 5.62 -4.30 8.37
CA THR A 176 6.50 -5.36 8.85
C THR A 176 7.97 -4.91 8.92
N GLN A 177 8.44 -4.15 7.92
CA GLN A 177 9.80 -3.58 7.96
C GLN A 177 9.97 -2.57 9.10
N LEU A 178 8.96 -1.71 9.34
CA LEU A 178 8.96 -0.77 10.47
C LEU A 178 9.02 -1.52 11.82
N TYR A 179 8.20 -2.55 11.97
CA TYR A 179 8.20 -3.41 13.16
C TYR A 179 9.58 -4.06 13.38
N ASN A 180 10.17 -4.66 12.35
CA ASN A 180 11.49 -5.31 12.46
C ASN A 180 12.62 -4.33 12.80
N LYS A 181 12.45 -3.05 12.46
CA LYS A 181 13.36 -1.96 12.84
C LYS A 181 13.07 -1.38 14.23
N GLY A 182 12.11 -1.92 14.98
CA GLY A 182 11.75 -1.44 16.31
C GLY A 182 11.03 -0.08 16.32
N VAL A 183 10.40 0.31 15.22
CA VAL A 183 9.65 1.57 15.13
C VAL A 183 8.40 1.47 16.01
N ASP A 184 8.17 2.53 16.80
CA ASP A 184 6.97 2.62 17.63
C ASP A 184 5.68 2.50 16.80
N ILE A 185 4.70 1.78 17.35
CA ILE A 185 3.44 1.47 16.66
C ILE A 185 2.65 2.71 16.26
N LYS A 186 2.68 3.80 17.07
CA LYS A 186 1.99 5.06 16.73
C LYS A 186 2.68 5.78 15.57
N VAL A 187 4.02 5.71 15.54
CA VAL A 187 4.82 6.23 14.41
C VAL A 187 4.51 5.41 13.16
N ALA A 188 4.50 4.08 13.24
CA ALA A 188 4.14 3.22 12.12
C ALA A 188 2.70 3.45 11.62
N GLN A 189 1.75 3.67 12.53
CA GLN A 189 0.36 4.05 12.21
C GLN A 189 0.33 5.36 11.40
N SER A 190 1.04 6.38 11.88
CA SER A 190 1.13 7.70 11.23
C SER A 190 1.75 7.59 9.83
N LEU A 191 2.89 6.94 9.69
CA LEU A 191 3.57 6.73 8.40
C LEU A 191 2.69 5.95 7.42
N ALA A 192 2.04 4.90 7.89
CA ALA A 192 1.10 4.16 7.06
C ALA A 192 -0.16 4.98 6.72
N GLY A 193 -0.57 5.95 7.53
CA GLY A 193 -1.83 6.70 7.37
C GLY A 193 -3.05 5.80 7.68
N HIS A 194 -2.98 5.00 8.77
CA HIS A 194 -4.12 4.25 9.28
C HIS A 194 -4.97 5.16 10.16
N SER A 195 -6.25 5.31 9.81
CA SER A 195 -7.22 6.06 10.63
C SER A 195 -7.52 5.36 11.95
N SER A 196 -7.37 4.03 12.02
CA SER A 196 -7.54 3.23 13.22
C SER A 196 -6.21 2.67 13.71
N TYR A 197 -5.92 2.88 15.00
CA TYR A 197 -4.79 2.25 15.69
C TYR A 197 -4.85 0.72 15.60
N GLN A 198 -6.03 0.14 15.73
CA GLN A 198 -6.24 -1.30 15.72
C GLN A 198 -5.67 -1.96 14.46
N THR A 199 -5.76 -1.31 13.30
CA THR A 199 -5.23 -1.86 12.05
C THR A 199 -3.70 -2.08 12.08
N THR A 200 -2.95 -1.20 12.75
CA THR A 200 -1.50 -1.36 12.92
C THR A 200 -1.20 -2.32 14.06
N ALA A 201 -1.97 -2.23 15.16
CA ALA A 201 -1.83 -3.10 16.31
C ALA A 201 -2.03 -4.59 15.96
N ASP A 202 -3.02 -4.90 15.12
CA ASP A 202 -3.28 -6.27 14.68
C ASP A 202 -2.06 -6.86 13.94
N ILE A 203 -1.40 -6.06 13.08
CA ILE A 203 -0.21 -6.48 12.35
C ILE A 203 0.96 -6.71 13.32
N TYR A 204 1.19 -5.78 14.26
CA TYR A 204 2.27 -5.89 15.24
C TYR A 204 2.08 -7.11 16.14
N THR A 205 0.84 -7.35 16.62
CA THR A 205 0.49 -8.52 17.43
C THR A 205 0.71 -9.83 16.69
N GLU A 206 0.35 -9.90 15.40
CA GLU A 206 0.59 -11.08 14.57
C GLU A 206 2.11 -11.35 14.44
N LEU A 207 2.92 -10.33 14.21
CA LEU A 207 4.38 -10.45 14.10
C LEU A 207 5.04 -10.84 15.43
N ASP A 208 4.55 -10.32 16.57
CA ASP A 208 5.02 -10.73 17.90
C ASP A 208 4.73 -12.22 18.17
N GLN A 209 3.54 -12.70 17.81
CA GLN A 209 3.19 -14.11 17.92
C GLN A 209 4.07 -15.01 17.05
N GLU A 210 4.36 -14.61 15.80
CA GLU A 210 5.25 -15.34 14.92
C GLU A 210 6.68 -15.45 15.47
N LYS A 211 7.21 -14.40 16.13
CA LYS A 211 8.52 -14.42 16.78
C LYS A 211 8.58 -15.31 18.03
N THR A 212 7.45 -15.47 18.72
CA THR A 212 7.40 -16.28 19.96
C THR A 212 7.32 -17.78 19.64
N VAL A 213 6.90 -18.17 18.44
CA VAL A 213 6.74 -19.57 18.02
C VAL A 213 8.00 -20.12 17.32
N ASN A 214 8.91 -19.26 16.89
CA ASN A 214 10.21 -19.61 16.26
C ASN A 214 11.37 -19.47 17.24
#